data_767aeaeb474e876f7f6c00ad0776b7ba
#
_entry.id   767aeaeb474e876f7f6c00ad0776b7ba
#
_cell.length_a   1.000
_cell.length_b   1.000
_cell.length_c   1.000
_cell.angle_alpha   90.00
_cell.angle_beta   90.00
_cell.angle_gamma   90.00
#
_symmetry.space_group_name_H-M   'P 1'
#
loop_
_entity.id
_entity.type
_entity.pdbx_description
1 polymer ?
#
loop_
_entity_poly.entity_id
_entity_poly.type
_entity_poly.pdbx_seq_one_letter_code
_entity_poly.pdbx_strand_id
1 'polypeptide(L)'
;MSASNKSSRQISLERAGVLKSRIDPYLDAKMKIPTGLEQKEAVKARQAKIKEALGASDADWNDWQWQIDNRITDSETLAKFITLTPKQKKDIDAVASKFRWAISPYFLSLIEPEGDHYKNAIYLQSIPTGLELKEGIGSPDPMAEEFTNPAPCITRRYPDRLIINVTNQCGMYCRHCQRRRNIGELDKPQPKENMQQAVDYIRNTPEIRDVLVTGGDPFTLSNEMLDWLLGELDSIPHLEFKRIGTRMPVTLPQRVTPELCEMLKKHHPLFINLQFNNPMEVSEDSKKACEMLANAGIPLGNQAVLLRGVNDHPFVMKKLCQELLRIRVRPYYIFHAKGVVGTLHFRTSVDIGIEIMEHLRGYTSGLAIPTFIINAPEGRGKTPMLPEYVISHGRDTITIRTWEGQIIEYPNKDADIQYE
;
A
#
# COMPACT_ATOMS: atom_id res chain seq x y z
N MET A 1 -10.29 39.01 -35.37
CA MET A 1 -10.52 38.74 -33.93
C MET A 1 -9.72 39.77 -33.14
N SER A 2 -10.37 40.67 -32.39
CA SER A 2 -9.69 41.79 -31.71
C SER A 2 -8.73 41.19 -30.64
N ALA A 3 -7.44 41.49 -30.76
CA ALA A 3 -6.47 41.17 -29.73
C ALA A 3 -6.93 41.87 -28.42
N SER A 4 -7.16 41.08 -27.42
CA SER A 4 -7.52 41.57 -26.07
C SER A 4 -6.37 42.45 -25.57
N ASN A 5 -6.68 43.75 -25.32
CA ASN A 5 -5.73 44.75 -24.86
C ASN A 5 -5.38 44.59 -23.36
N LYS A 6 -5.38 43.33 -22.87
CA LYS A 6 -5.10 42.98 -21.48
C LYS A 6 -3.60 42.94 -21.22
N SER A 7 -3.17 43.51 -20.11
CA SER A 7 -1.78 43.39 -19.66
C SER A 7 -1.46 41.94 -19.26
N SER A 8 -0.18 41.54 -19.33
CA SER A 8 0.29 40.21 -18.88
C SER A 8 -0.13 39.93 -17.45
N ARG A 9 -0.21 40.96 -16.58
CA ARG A 9 -0.68 40.84 -15.19
C ARG A 9 -2.17 40.48 -15.13
N GLN A 10 -3.03 41.10 -15.95
CA GLN A 10 -4.45 40.77 -16.01
C GLN A 10 -4.69 39.35 -16.49
N ILE A 11 -3.97 38.92 -17.54
CA ILE A 11 -4.04 37.54 -18.04
C ILE A 11 -3.61 36.55 -16.96
N SER A 12 -2.54 36.85 -16.22
CA SER A 12 -2.04 35.99 -15.11
C SER A 12 -3.07 35.87 -13.98
N LEU A 13 -3.76 36.95 -13.61
CA LEU A 13 -4.78 36.94 -12.56
C LEU A 13 -6.03 36.15 -12.97
N GLU A 14 -6.48 36.31 -14.23
CA GLU A 14 -7.58 35.52 -14.78
C GLU A 14 -7.24 34.03 -14.80
N ARG A 15 -6.02 33.70 -15.24
CA ARG A 15 -5.51 32.33 -15.21
C ARG A 15 -5.51 31.74 -13.79
N ALA A 16 -5.02 32.49 -12.82
CA ALA A 16 -5.03 32.09 -11.40
C ALA A 16 -6.46 31.82 -10.90
N GLY A 17 -7.43 32.65 -11.31
CA GLY A 17 -8.85 32.44 -11.01
C GLY A 17 -9.39 31.12 -11.58
N VAL A 18 -9.08 30.83 -12.83
CA VAL A 18 -9.44 29.53 -13.49
C VAL A 18 -8.82 28.35 -12.75
N LEU A 19 -7.52 28.43 -12.39
CA LEU A 19 -6.85 27.36 -11.67
C LEU A 19 -7.46 27.15 -10.29
N LYS A 20 -7.86 28.23 -9.58
CA LYS A 20 -8.56 28.15 -8.30
C LYS A 20 -9.88 27.40 -8.44
N SER A 21 -10.73 27.76 -9.40
CA SER A 21 -12.03 27.10 -9.59
C SER A 21 -11.92 25.61 -9.89
N ARG A 22 -10.82 25.14 -10.51
CA ARG A 22 -10.59 23.74 -10.80
C ARG A 22 -10.32 22.89 -9.56
N ILE A 23 -9.78 23.47 -8.48
CA ILE A 23 -9.46 22.76 -7.24
C ILE A 23 -10.60 22.83 -6.21
N ASP A 24 -11.53 23.78 -6.32
CA ASP A 24 -12.62 24.00 -5.36
C ASP A 24 -13.42 22.72 -5.04
N PRO A 25 -13.82 21.87 -6.03
CA PRO A 25 -14.56 20.64 -5.72
C PRO A 25 -13.79 19.66 -4.83
N TYR A 26 -12.45 19.60 -4.99
CA TYR A 26 -11.62 18.79 -4.12
C TYR A 26 -11.49 19.40 -2.71
N LEU A 27 -11.35 20.71 -2.59
CA LEU A 27 -11.23 21.38 -1.29
C LEU A 27 -12.49 21.15 -0.45
N ASP A 28 -13.69 21.21 -1.06
CA ASP A 28 -14.94 20.91 -0.40
C ASP A 28 -15.06 19.45 0.04
N ALA A 29 -14.66 18.52 -0.84
CA ALA A 29 -14.69 17.10 -0.53
C ALA A 29 -13.63 16.71 0.51
N LYS A 30 -12.43 17.30 0.46
CA LYS A 30 -11.31 17.03 1.36
C LYS A 30 -11.69 17.15 2.83
N MET A 31 -12.54 18.11 3.18
CA MET A 31 -13.00 18.34 4.56
C MET A 31 -13.88 17.21 5.10
N LYS A 32 -14.49 16.42 4.21
CA LYS A 32 -15.37 15.29 4.54
C LYS A 32 -14.65 13.92 4.52
N ILE A 33 -13.40 13.89 4.12
CA ILE A 33 -12.57 12.69 4.08
C ILE A 33 -11.63 12.73 5.30
N PRO A 34 -11.90 11.97 6.38
CA PRO A 34 -11.08 12.04 7.58
C PRO A 34 -9.71 11.37 7.39
N THR A 35 -8.74 11.83 8.17
CA THR A 35 -7.46 11.15 8.40
C THR A 35 -7.34 10.71 9.85
N GLY A 36 -6.50 9.72 10.15
CA GLY A 36 -6.19 9.36 11.53
C GLY A 36 -5.56 10.51 12.32
N LEU A 37 -4.82 11.41 11.65
CA LEU A 37 -4.26 12.64 12.26
C LEU A 37 -5.35 13.65 12.66
N GLU A 38 -6.34 13.87 11.80
CA GLU A 38 -7.49 14.74 12.09
C GLU A 38 -8.38 14.14 13.20
N GLN A 39 -8.44 12.81 13.29
CA GLN A 39 -9.24 12.06 14.27
C GLN A 39 -8.43 11.63 15.51
N LYS A 40 -7.27 12.20 15.76
CA LYS A 40 -6.31 11.76 16.78
C LYS A 40 -6.92 11.60 18.18
N GLU A 41 -7.77 12.53 18.62
CA GLU A 41 -8.36 12.46 19.96
C GLU A 41 -9.38 11.31 20.06
N ALA A 42 -10.20 11.10 19.03
CA ALA A 42 -11.13 9.99 18.96
C ALA A 42 -10.37 8.63 18.88
N VAL A 43 -9.28 8.56 18.13
CA VAL A 43 -8.42 7.37 18.07
C VAL A 43 -7.82 7.07 19.44
N LYS A 44 -7.25 8.07 20.15
CA LYS A 44 -6.71 7.91 21.50
C LYS A 44 -7.77 7.45 22.50
N ALA A 45 -8.97 8.01 22.42
CA ALA A 45 -10.08 7.57 23.29
C ALA A 45 -10.46 6.10 23.05
N ARG A 46 -10.46 5.64 21.77
CA ARG A 46 -10.69 4.23 21.44
C ARG A 46 -9.53 3.33 21.91
N GLN A 47 -8.27 3.78 21.75
CA GLN A 47 -7.10 3.07 22.30
C GLN A 47 -7.19 2.88 23.79
N ALA A 48 -7.61 3.91 24.54
CA ALA A 48 -7.81 3.82 25.99
C ALA A 48 -8.86 2.77 26.38
N LYS A 49 -10.02 2.77 25.69
CA LYS A 49 -11.08 1.77 25.91
C LYS A 49 -10.62 0.34 25.59
N ILE A 50 -9.86 0.16 24.50
CA ILE A 50 -9.33 -1.16 24.14
C ILE A 50 -8.32 -1.63 25.19
N LYS A 51 -7.41 -0.77 25.66
CA LYS A 51 -6.46 -1.09 26.73
C LYS A 51 -7.18 -1.51 28.02
N GLU A 52 -8.17 -0.73 28.46
CA GLU A 52 -8.98 -1.05 29.63
C GLU A 52 -9.66 -2.42 29.50
N ALA A 53 -10.32 -2.69 28.37
CA ALA A 53 -11.03 -3.94 28.14
C ALA A 53 -10.11 -5.17 28.05
N LEU A 54 -8.86 -4.99 27.62
CA LEU A 54 -7.84 -6.05 27.54
C LEU A 54 -6.94 -6.10 28.78
N GLY A 55 -7.13 -5.22 29.77
CA GLY A 55 -6.30 -5.13 30.97
C GLY A 55 -4.85 -4.73 30.69
N ALA A 56 -4.61 -3.97 29.62
CA ALA A 56 -3.29 -3.60 29.14
C ALA A 56 -2.78 -2.30 29.77
N SER A 57 -1.53 -2.30 30.21
CA SER A 57 -0.78 -1.09 30.55
C SER A 57 -0.32 -0.33 29.30
N ASP A 58 0.21 0.88 29.48
CA ASP A 58 0.85 1.62 28.38
C ASP A 58 2.11 0.92 27.86
N ALA A 59 2.82 0.19 28.71
CA ALA A 59 3.97 -0.61 28.30
C ALA A 59 3.55 -1.77 27.39
N ASP A 60 2.51 -2.51 27.77
CA ASP A 60 1.92 -3.58 26.95
C ASP A 60 1.45 -3.05 25.60
N TRP A 61 0.72 -1.93 25.59
CA TRP A 61 0.23 -1.30 24.35
C TRP A 61 1.35 -0.95 23.38
N ASN A 62 2.49 -0.50 23.89
CA ASN A 62 3.66 -0.12 23.10
C ASN A 62 4.58 -1.30 22.78
N ASP A 63 4.34 -2.47 23.34
CA ASP A 63 5.04 -3.71 22.95
C ASP A 63 4.36 -4.33 21.73
N TRP A 64 5.09 -4.40 20.65
CA TRP A 64 4.58 -4.95 19.40
C TRP A 64 4.28 -6.46 19.49
N GLN A 65 5.01 -7.20 20.36
CA GLN A 65 4.75 -8.62 20.58
C GLN A 65 3.42 -8.80 21.30
N TRP A 66 3.17 -7.98 22.32
CA TRP A 66 1.87 -7.97 22.99
C TRP A 66 0.73 -7.70 22.01
N GLN A 67 0.89 -6.76 21.08
CA GLN A 67 -0.10 -6.46 20.04
C GLN A 67 -0.37 -7.68 19.14
N ILE A 68 0.67 -8.45 18.77
CA ILE A 68 0.55 -9.69 17.99
C ILE A 68 -0.21 -10.77 18.78
N ASP A 69 0.13 -10.95 20.05
CA ASP A 69 -0.43 -11.99 20.92
C ASP A 69 -1.90 -11.71 21.29
N ASN A 70 -2.27 -10.43 21.32
CA ASN A 70 -3.63 -9.97 21.63
C ASN A 70 -4.43 -9.56 20.38
N ARG A 71 -4.09 -10.04 19.19
CA ARG A 71 -4.92 -9.83 17.99
C ARG A 71 -6.31 -10.41 18.20
N ILE A 72 -7.33 -9.66 17.79
CA ILE A 72 -8.72 -10.10 17.79
C ILE A 72 -8.95 -11.02 16.59
N THR A 73 -9.49 -12.21 16.84
CA THR A 73 -9.62 -13.29 15.84
C THR A 73 -11.02 -13.91 15.78
N ASP A 74 -11.96 -13.44 16.62
CA ASP A 74 -13.33 -13.95 16.73
C ASP A 74 -14.36 -12.82 16.86
N SER A 75 -15.60 -13.10 16.48
CA SER A 75 -16.68 -12.10 16.47
C SER A 75 -17.17 -11.69 17.86
N GLU A 76 -17.05 -12.57 18.86
CA GLU A 76 -17.51 -12.29 20.24
C GLU A 76 -16.55 -11.29 20.91
N THR A 77 -15.26 -11.50 20.76
CA THR A 77 -14.24 -10.54 21.26
C THR A 77 -14.35 -9.21 20.50
N LEU A 78 -14.54 -9.24 19.18
CA LEU A 78 -14.71 -8.02 18.37
C LEU A 78 -15.92 -7.20 18.82
N ALA A 79 -17.03 -7.86 19.16
CA ALA A 79 -18.27 -7.22 19.62
C ALA A 79 -18.14 -6.45 20.95
N LYS A 80 -17.05 -6.64 21.70
CA LYS A 80 -16.75 -5.82 22.89
C LYS A 80 -16.30 -4.41 22.53
N PHE A 81 -15.84 -4.19 21.31
CA PHE A 81 -15.21 -2.95 20.86
C PHE A 81 -16.03 -2.19 19.81
N ILE A 82 -16.78 -2.91 18.97
CA ILE A 82 -17.62 -2.33 17.92
C ILE A 82 -19.00 -2.96 17.92
N THR A 83 -20.01 -2.18 17.54
CA THR A 83 -21.39 -2.67 17.49
C THR A 83 -21.60 -3.54 16.27
N LEU A 84 -21.83 -4.84 16.49
CA LEU A 84 -22.10 -5.80 15.41
C LEU A 84 -23.57 -6.23 15.41
N THR A 85 -24.19 -6.21 14.24
CA THR A 85 -25.50 -6.84 14.05
C THR A 85 -25.39 -8.35 14.13
N PRO A 86 -26.49 -9.10 14.45
CA PRO A 86 -26.47 -10.56 14.44
C PRO A 86 -26.04 -11.15 13.09
N LYS A 87 -26.40 -10.46 11.97
CA LYS A 87 -25.96 -10.86 10.64
C LYS A 87 -24.47 -10.73 10.46
N GLN A 88 -23.86 -9.61 10.91
CA GLN A 88 -22.41 -9.40 10.80
C GLN A 88 -21.62 -10.45 11.60
N LYS A 89 -22.05 -10.76 12.85
CA LYS A 89 -21.43 -11.85 13.64
C LYS A 89 -21.46 -13.17 12.87
N LYS A 90 -22.63 -13.57 12.38
CA LYS A 90 -22.80 -14.81 11.59
C LYS A 90 -21.92 -14.80 10.35
N ASP A 91 -21.82 -13.69 9.64
CA ASP A 91 -20.99 -13.56 8.42
C ASP A 91 -19.50 -13.71 8.79
N ILE A 92 -19.02 -13.05 9.88
CA ILE A 92 -17.65 -13.16 10.36
C ILE A 92 -17.29 -14.61 10.69
N ASP A 93 -18.14 -15.31 11.47
CA ASP A 93 -17.89 -16.69 11.88
C ASP A 93 -17.90 -17.64 10.71
N ALA A 94 -18.82 -17.45 9.75
CA ALA A 94 -18.87 -18.23 8.52
C ALA A 94 -17.64 -18.03 7.63
N VAL A 95 -17.11 -16.80 7.56
CA VAL A 95 -15.88 -16.54 6.82
C VAL A 95 -14.67 -17.08 7.56
N ALA A 96 -14.63 -16.93 8.90
CA ALA A 96 -13.54 -17.41 9.76
C ALA A 96 -13.29 -18.91 9.60
N SER A 97 -14.35 -19.70 9.36
CA SER A 97 -14.23 -21.15 9.12
C SER A 97 -13.48 -21.52 7.85
N LYS A 98 -13.35 -20.58 6.89
CA LYS A 98 -12.67 -20.81 5.59
C LYS A 98 -11.40 -20.00 5.44
N PHE A 99 -11.39 -18.80 5.99
CA PHE A 99 -10.32 -17.83 5.80
C PHE A 99 -9.91 -17.22 7.13
N ARG A 100 -8.76 -17.58 7.61
CA ARG A 100 -8.17 -17.01 8.82
C ARG A 100 -8.17 -15.48 8.77
N TRP A 101 -8.47 -14.85 9.91
CA TRP A 101 -8.40 -13.41 10.07
C TRP A 101 -7.85 -13.02 11.43
N ALA A 102 -7.28 -11.85 11.52
CA ALA A 102 -6.84 -11.24 12.76
C ALA A 102 -6.68 -9.73 12.54
N ILE A 103 -6.95 -8.95 13.59
CA ILE A 103 -6.69 -7.51 13.62
C ILE A 103 -5.96 -7.15 14.91
N SER A 104 -4.90 -6.31 14.82
CA SER A 104 -4.20 -5.82 16.00
C SER A 104 -5.10 -4.88 16.82
N PRO A 105 -4.96 -4.85 18.17
CA PRO A 105 -5.65 -3.86 19.01
C PRO A 105 -5.46 -2.42 18.54
N TYR A 106 -4.24 -2.08 18.08
CA TYR A 106 -3.97 -0.77 17.52
C TYR A 106 -4.81 -0.50 16.27
N PHE A 107 -4.80 -1.39 15.26
CA PHE A 107 -5.51 -1.11 14.01
C PHE A 107 -7.03 -1.10 14.20
N LEU A 108 -7.54 -1.88 15.16
CA LEU A 108 -8.93 -1.84 15.59
C LEU A 108 -9.33 -0.45 16.10
N SER A 109 -8.43 0.28 16.78
CA SER A 109 -8.71 1.63 17.28
C SER A 109 -8.99 2.67 16.18
N LEU A 110 -8.65 2.36 14.92
CA LEU A 110 -8.97 3.20 13.76
C LEU A 110 -10.40 3.00 13.25
N ILE A 111 -11.13 1.98 13.73
CA ILE A 111 -12.53 1.71 13.34
C ILE A 111 -13.46 2.52 14.25
N GLU A 112 -14.44 3.21 13.63
CA GLU A 112 -15.54 3.81 14.40
C GLU A 112 -16.41 2.71 15.00
N PRO A 113 -16.70 2.75 16.35
CA PRO A 113 -17.44 1.69 17.03
C PRO A 113 -18.88 1.54 16.55
N GLU A 114 -19.47 2.64 16.13
CA GLU A 114 -20.88 2.77 15.75
C GLU A 114 -21.02 3.07 14.26
N GLY A 115 -22.21 2.82 13.71
CA GLY A 115 -22.58 3.21 12.36
C GLY A 115 -22.56 2.07 11.35
N ASP A 116 -22.55 2.44 10.07
CA ASP A 116 -22.53 1.51 8.94
C ASP A 116 -21.10 1.06 8.65
N HIS A 117 -20.68 -0.04 9.24
CA HIS A 117 -19.34 -0.58 9.05
C HIS A 117 -19.00 -0.93 7.59
N TYR A 118 -20.00 -1.19 6.74
CA TYR A 118 -19.76 -1.42 5.30
C TYR A 118 -19.36 -0.15 4.54
N LYS A 119 -19.42 1.03 5.20
CA LYS A 119 -18.86 2.29 4.70
C LYS A 119 -17.54 2.67 5.38
N ASN A 120 -17.07 1.86 6.32
CA ASN A 120 -15.82 2.12 7.02
C ASN A 120 -14.65 1.43 6.31
N ALA A 121 -13.75 2.21 5.73
CA ALA A 121 -12.63 1.73 4.94
C ALA A 121 -11.64 0.85 5.73
N ILE A 122 -11.50 1.08 7.05
CA ILE A 122 -10.64 0.28 7.93
C ILE A 122 -11.29 -1.07 8.21
N TYR A 123 -12.60 -1.07 8.55
CA TYR A 123 -13.37 -2.29 8.75
C TYR A 123 -13.31 -3.21 7.53
N LEU A 124 -13.60 -2.68 6.34
CA LEU A 124 -13.61 -3.46 5.10
C LEU A 124 -12.26 -4.15 4.81
N GLN A 125 -11.15 -3.52 5.18
CA GLN A 125 -9.81 -4.08 4.95
C GLN A 125 -9.39 -5.13 5.97
N SER A 126 -10.01 -5.15 7.16
CA SER A 126 -9.52 -5.93 8.31
C SER A 126 -10.51 -6.96 8.84
N ILE A 127 -11.80 -6.70 8.75
CA ILE A 127 -12.85 -7.55 9.31
C ILE A 127 -13.53 -8.36 8.21
N PRO A 128 -13.76 -9.66 8.42
CA PRO A 128 -14.45 -10.51 7.46
C PRO A 128 -15.88 -10.03 7.15
N THR A 129 -16.30 -10.21 5.91
CA THR A 129 -17.68 -9.94 5.50
C THR A 129 -18.24 -11.13 4.69
N GLY A 130 -19.54 -11.35 4.74
CA GLY A 130 -20.19 -12.43 3.96
C GLY A 130 -19.96 -12.33 2.44
N LEU A 131 -19.46 -11.18 1.95
CA LEU A 131 -19.06 -11.01 0.56
C LEU A 131 -17.88 -11.91 0.15
N GLU A 132 -17.04 -12.31 1.11
CA GLU A 132 -15.90 -13.20 0.87
C GLU A 132 -16.31 -14.64 0.54
N LEU A 133 -17.52 -15.03 0.93
CA LEU A 133 -18.08 -16.37 0.66
C LEU A 133 -18.81 -16.47 -0.68
N LYS A 134 -19.05 -15.33 -1.35
CA LYS A 134 -19.69 -15.35 -2.65
C LYS A 134 -18.79 -16.08 -3.64
N GLU A 135 -19.35 -17.12 -4.25
CA GLU A 135 -18.70 -17.82 -5.35
C GLU A 135 -18.48 -16.87 -6.53
N GLY A 136 -17.32 -16.94 -7.13
CA GLY A 136 -16.95 -16.07 -8.24
C GLY A 136 -15.73 -16.58 -8.96
N ILE A 137 -15.41 -15.94 -10.09
CA ILE A 137 -14.26 -16.25 -10.95
C ILE A 137 -12.99 -15.70 -10.28
N GLY A 138 -12.49 -16.38 -9.26
CA GLY A 138 -11.23 -16.06 -8.60
C GLY A 138 -10.27 -17.24 -8.69
N SER A 139 -8.96 -16.96 -8.68
CA SER A 139 -7.91 -17.97 -8.57
C SER A 139 -7.29 -17.93 -7.17
N PRO A 140 -6.94 -19.06 -6.57
CA PRO A 140 -6.12 -19.06 -5.35
C PRO A 140 -4.73 -18.49 -5.61
N ASP A 141 -4.20 -18.65 -6.83
CA ASP A 141 -2.91 -18.11 -7.27
C ASP A 141 -2.99 -17.43 -8.65
N PRO A 142 -3.60 -16.24 -8.75
CA PRO A 142 -3.75 -15.54 -10.03
C PRO A 142 -2.42 -15.11 -10.65
N MET A 143 -1.33 -15.19 -9.89
CA MET A 143 0.01 -14.78 -10.32
C MET A 143 0.91 -15.98 -10.66
N ALA A 144 0.41 -17.21 -10.54
CA ALA A 144 1.17 -18.43 -10.79
C ALA A 144 2.52 -18.44 -10.04
N GLU A 145 2.51 -18.04 -8.75
CA GLU A 145 3.74 -17.94 -7.95
C GLU A 145 4.39 -19.28 -7.72
N GLU A 146 3.62 -20.38 -7.69
CA GLU A 146 4.14 -21.74 -7.56
C GLU A 146 5.01 -22.17 -8.75
N PHE A 147 4.75 -21.63 -9.95
CA PHE A 147 5.54 -21.88 -11.17
C PHE A 147 6.72 -20.91 -11.36
N THR A 148 6.93 -20.01 -10.43
CA THR A 148 8.00 -19.01 -10.46
C THR A 148 8.91 -19.07 -9.23
N ASN A 149 9.02 -20.27 -8.64
CA ASN A 149 9.74 -20.55 -7.39
C ASN A 149 10.97 -21.46 -7.68
N PRO A 150 12.11 -20.90 -8.14
CA PRO A 150 13.29 -21.68 -8.52
C PRO A 150 14.10 -22.21 -7.32
N ALA A 151 13.85 -21.70 -6.11
CA ALA A 151 14.41 -22.18 -4.85
C ALA A 151 13.42 -21.90 -3.70
N PRO A 152 13.53 -22.56 -2.53
CA PRO A 152 12.66 -22.31 -1.39
C PRO A 152 12.56 -20.82 -1.08
N CYS A 153 11.37 -20.35 -0.69
CA CYS A 153 11.05 -18.95 -0.36
C CYS A 153 11.14 -17.96 -1.51
N ILE A 154 11.63 -18.30 -2.69
CA ILE A 154 11.80 -17.37 -3.82
C ILE A 154 10.53 -17.31 -4.67
N THR A 155 10.25 -16.10 -5.20
CA THR A 155 9.37 -15.86 -6.36
C THR A 155 10.12 -14.99 -7.35
N ARG A 156 10.49 -15.53 -8.52
CA ARG A 156 11.23 -14.82 -9.58
C ARG A 156 10.39 -14.68 -10.85
N ARG A 157 10.06 -13.44 -11.21
CA ARG A 157 9.23 -13.09 -12.39
C ARG A 157 9.88 -12.05 -13.30
N TYR A 158 11.10 -11.63 -12.97
CA TYR A 158 11.83 -10.61 -13.73
C TYR A 158 13.28 -11.05 -13.91
N PRO A 159 13.95 -10.52 -14.97
CA PRO A 159 15.33 -10.91 -15.25
C PRO A 159 16.32 -10.62 -14.12
N ASP A 160 16.19 -9.43 -13.50
CA ASP A 160 17.18 -8.83 -12.61
C ASP A 160 16.77 -8.75 -11.13
N ARG A 161 15.57 -9.25 -10.78
CA ARG A 161 15.04 -9.13 -9.41
C ARG A 161 14.10 -10.25 -9.02
N LEU A 162 14.02 -10.48 -7.72
CA LEU A 162 13.16 -11.51 -7.14
C LEU A 162 12.59 -11.10 -5.78
N ILE A 163 11.76 -11.97 -5.23
CA ILE A 163 11.12 -11.84 -3.92
C ILE A 163 11.58 -13.00 -3.05
N ILE A 164 11.91 -12.73 -1.77
CA ILE A 164 12.06 -13.75 -0.72
C ILE A 164 10.85 -13.64 0.21
N ASN A 165 10.11 -14.75 0.38
CA ASN A 165 8.97 -14.86 1.27
C ASN A 165 9.43 -15.48 2.60
N VAL A 166 9.58 -14.67 3.66
CA VAL A 166 10.26 -15.09 4.90
C VAL A 166 9.33 -15.58 6.01
N THR A 167 8.01 -15.35 5.88
CA THR A 167 7.01 -15.73 6.88
C THR A 167 5.61 -15.73 6.28
N ASN A 168 4.63 -16.33 6.97
CA ASN A 168 3.21 -16.17 6.70
C ASN A 168 2.49 -15.34 7.78
N GLN A 169 3.21 -14.89 8.81
CA GLN A 169 2.68 -14.08 9.90
C GLN A 169 2.54 -12.61 9.48
N CYS A 170 1.48 -11.95 9.98
CA CYS A 170 1.23 -10.51 9.81
C CYS A 170 0.66 -9.92 11.09
N GLY A 171 0.83 -8.61 11.30
CA GLY A 171 0.15 -7.88 12.37
C GLY A 171 -1.37 -7.87 12.20
N MET A 172 -1.84 -7.90 10.94
CA MET A 172 -3.24 -8.02 10.55
C MET A 172 -3.34 -8.80 9.24
N TYR A 173 -4.35 -9.66 9.10
CA TYR A 173 -4.61 -10.36 7.82
C TYR A 173 -5.55 -9.57 6.93
N CYS A 174 -4.98 -8.81 6.00
CA CYS A 174 -5.72 -7.97 5.04
C CYS A 174 -6.78 -8.80 4.29
N ARG A 175 -8.04 -8.34 4.27
CA ARG A 175 -9.12 -9.06 3.57
C ARG A 175 -8.94 -9.09 2.05
N HIS A 176 -8.16 -8.16 1.50
CA HIS A 176 -7.77 -8.09 0.08
C HIS A 176 -6.42 -8.75 -0.24
N CYS A 177 -5.87 -9.60 0.65
CA CYS A 177 -4.53 -10.17 0.49
C CYS A 177 -4.40 -11.01 -0.78
N GLN A 178 -3.43 -10.67 -1.63
CA GLN A 178 -3.15 -11.42 -2.87
C GLN A 178 -2.55 -12.81 -2.61
N ARG A 179 -1.90 -12.99 -1.44
CA ARG A 179 -1.26 -14.24 -1.01
C ARG A 179 -2.07 -14.94 0.09
N ARG A 180 -3.39 -14.78 0.06
CA ARG A 180 -4.31 -15.35 1.04
C ARG A 180 -4.08 -16.84 1.26
N ARG A 181 -3.76 -17.61 0.20
CA ARG A 181 -3.46 -19.04 0.28
C ARG A 181 -2.25 -19.36 1.17
N ASN A 182 -1.30 -18.43 1.34
CA ASN A 182 -0.06 -18.64 2.09
C ASN A 182 -0.23 -18.36 3.59
N ILE A 183 -1.33 -17.74 4.01
CA ILE A 183 -1.57 -17.39 5.43
C ILE A 183 -1.66 -18.66 6.29
N GLY A 184 -2.30 -19.73 5.76
CA GLY A 184 -2.45 -20.99 6.48
C GLY A 184 -3.23 -20.86 7.79
N GLU A 185 -3.17 -21.89 8.62
CA GLU A 185 -3.87 -21.96 9.90
C GLU A 185 -3.04 -21.40 11.07
N LEU A 186 -1.73 -21.55 11.01
CA LEU A 186 -0.79 -21.14 12.05
C LEU A 186 0.27 -20.18 11.51
N ASP A 187 0.71 -19.27 12.38
CA ASP A 187 1.84 -18.40 12.10
C ASP A 187 3.14 -19.20 12.10
N LYS A 188 3.89 -19.10 10.99
CA LYS A 188 5.18 -19.79 10.83
C LYS A 188 6.17 -18.91 10.07
N PRO A 189 7.30 -18.54 10.70
CA PRO A 189 8.43 -18.04 9.93
C PRO A 189 8.95 -19.17 9.03
N GLN A 190 9.59 -18.82 7.93
CA GLN A 190 10.32 -19.82 7.15
C GLN A 190 11.51 -20.33 7.94
N PRO A 191 11.83 -21.64 7.85
CA PRO A 191 13.05 -22.17 8.42
C PRO A 191 14.27 -21.41 7.91
N LYS A 192 15.27 -21.20 8.78
CA LYS A 192 16.49 -20.48 8.42
C LYS A 192 17.20 -21.14 7.25
N GLU A 193 17.16 -22.47 7.18
CA GLU A 193 17.73 -23.29 6.11
C GLU A 193 17.11 -22.97 4.73
N ASN A 194 15.79 -22.73 4.68
CA ASN A 194 15.10 -22.35 3.45
C ASN A 194 15.51 -20.93 3.01
N MET A 195 15.65 -20.01 3.95
CA MET A 195 16.12 -18.66 3.67
C MET A 195 17.59 -18.68 3.21
N GLN A 196 18.43 -19.56 3.79
CA GLN A 196 19.81 -19.75 3.34
C GLN A 196 19.87 -20.27 1.90
N GLN A 197 19.03 -21.25 1.54
CA GLN A 197 18.95 -21.72 0.14
C GLN A 197 18.52 -20.61 -0.82
N ALA A 198 17.65 -19.70 -0.39
CA ALA A 198 17.28 -18.53 -1.19
C ALA A 198 18.48 -17.58 -1.38
N VAL A 199 19.25 -17.32 -0.32
CA VAL A 199 20.49 -16.52 -0.38
C VAL A 199 21.51 -17.17 -1.31
N ASP A 200 21.70 -18.50 -1.19
CA ASP A 200 22.66 -19.25 -2.03
C ASP A 200 22.24 -19.25 -3.51
N TYR A 201 20.94 -19.34 -3.80
CA TYR A 201 20.42 -19.14 -5.16
C TYR A 201 20.78 -17.77 -5.70
N ILE A 202 20.59 -16.69 -4.93
CA ILE A 202 20.93 -15.31 -5.35
C ILE A 202 22.44 -15.20 -5.57
N ARG A 203 23.25 -15.71 -4.65
CA ARG A 203 24.73 -15.69 -4.74
C ARG A 203 25.25 -16.35 -6.00
N ASN A 204 24.57 -17.41 -6.46
CA ASN A 204 24.91 -18.14 -7.69
C ASN A 204 24.19 -17.61 -8.95
N THR A 205 23.49 -16.48 -8.88
CA THR A 205 22.69 -15.91 -9.97
C THR A 205 23.07 -14.43 -10.17
N PRO A 206 24.19 -14.14 -10.85
CA PRO A 206 24.80 -12.81 -10.91
C PRO A 206 23.95 -11.74 -11.60
N GLU A 207 22.94 -12.11 -12.36
CA GLU A 207 22.00 -11.17 -12.96
C GLU A 207 21.00 -10.58 -11.95
N ILE A 208 20.88 -11.12 -10.73
CA ILE A 208 19.98 -10.60 -9.69
C ILE A 208 20.63 -9.42 -8.97
N ARG A 209 20.13 -8.22 -9.22
CA ARG A 209 20.62 -6.95 -8.68
C ARG A 209 19.74 -6.39 -7.56
N ASP A 210 18.48 -6.86 -7.46
CA ASP A 210 17.45 -6.32 -6.58
C ASP A 210 16.65 -7.45 -5.90
N VAL A 211 16.56 -7.41 -4.59
CA VAL A 211 15.80 -8.37 -3.79
C VAL A 211 14.74 -7.67 -2.95
N LEU A 212 13.51 -8.19 -2.99
CA LEU A 212 12.41 -7.76 -2.12
C LEU A 212 12.16 -8.83 -1.05
N VAL A 213 12.47 -8.53 0.20
CA VAL A 213 12.10 -9.34 1.36
C VAL A 213 10.64 -9.02 1.74
N THR A 214 9.79 -10.06 1.76
CA THR A 214 8.36 -9.97 2.06
C THR A 214 7.82 -11.33 2.53
N GLY A 215 6.55 -11.66 2.27
CA GLY A 215 5.92 -12.94 2.59
C GLY A 215 4.54 -12.73 3.16
N GLY A 216 4.34 -13.02 4.46
CA GLY A 216 3.38 -12.35 5.31
C GLY A 216 3.88 -10.92 5.51
N ASP A 217 4.36 -10.60 6.70
CA ASP A 217 5.04 -9.33 6.91
C ASP A 217 6.42 -9.57 7.54
N PRO A 218 7.52 -9.22 6.88
CA PRO A 218 8.87 -9.52 7.36
C PRO A 218 9.20 -8.83 8.69
N PHE A 219 8.51 -7.77 9.06
CA PHE A 219 8.69 -7.14 10.38
C PHE A 219 8.12 -7.95 11.55
N THR A 220 7.46 -9.09 11.28
CA THR A 220 7.13 -10.06 12.33
C THR A 220 8.32 -10.95 12.73
N LEU A 221 9.40 -10.95 11.96
CA LEU A 221 10.65 -11.60 12.37
C LEU A 221 11.35 -10.81 13.49
N SER A 222 12.18 -11.48 14.28
CA SER A 222 13.03 -10.80 15.25
C SER A 222 14.07 -9.92 14.57
N ASN A 223 14.62 -8.96 15.31
CA ASN A 223 15.70 -8.10 14.78
C ASN A 223 16.91 -8.92 14.39
N GLU A 224 17.27 -9.95 15.15
CA GLU A 224 18.41 -10.84 14.91
C GLU A 224 18.23 -11.62 13.59
N MET A 225 17.01 -12.10 13.31
CA MET A 225 16.75 -12.84 12.08
C MET A 225 16.77 -11.92 10.86
N LEU A 226 16.24 -10.69 10.99
CA LEU A 226 16.30 -9.68 9.92
C LEU A 226 17.76 -9.23 9.67
N ASP A 227 18.52 -8.93 10.74
CA ASP A 227 19.92 -8.52 10.67
C ASP A 227 20.76 -9.60 9.98
N TRP A 228 20.58 -10.87 10.38
CA TRP A 228 21.22 -12.00 9.72
C TRP A 228 20.90 -12.08 8.22
N LEU A 229 19.62 -12.06 7.85
CA LEU A 229 19.22 -12.18 6.44
C LEU A 229 19.73 -11.01 5.59
N LEU A 230 19.61 -9.79 6.10
CA LEU A 230 20.10 -8.60 5.41
C LEU A 230 21.64 -8.63 5.29
N GLY A 231 22.35 -9.08 6.32
CA GLY A 231 23.80 -9.24 6.30
C GLY A 231 24.28 -10.30 5.29
N GLU A 232 23.57 -11.44 5.17
CA GLU A 232 23.83 -12.42 4.12
C GLU A 232 23.66 -11.83 2.71
N LEU A 233 22.60 -11.02 2.52
CA LEU A 233 22.36 -10.33 1.25
C LEU A 233 23.42 -9.25 0.97
N ASP A 234 23.88 -8.53 1.99
CA ASP A 234 24.97 -7.53 1.86
C ASP A 234 26.30 -8.16 1.43
N SER A 235 26.53 -9.43 1.76
CA SER A 235 27.73 -10.16 1.38
C SER A 235 27.79 -10.54 -0.10
N ILE A 236 26.72 -10.32 -0.88
CA ILE A 236 26.62 -10.70 -2.29
C ILE A 236 27.09 -9.52 -3.18
N PRO A 237 28.25 -9.61 -3.86
CA PRO A 237 28.85 -8.45 -4.54
C PRO A 237 28.02 -7.84 -5.67
N HIS A 238 27.20 -8.63 -6.37
CA HIS A 238 26.39 -8.19 -7.49
C HIS A 238 24.99 -7.68 -7.08
N LEU A 239 24.61 -7.85 -5.79
CA LEU A 239 23.34 -7.35 -5.29
C LEU A 239 23.47 -5.87 -4.94
N GLU A 240 22.85 -5.01 -5.74
CA GLU A 240 23.02 -3.57 -5.64
C GLU A 240 22.19 -2.92 -4.52
N PHE A 241 20.98 -3.43 -4.28
CA PHE A 241 20.11 -2.94 -3.21
C PHE A 241 19.05 -3.95 -2.79
N LYS A 242 18.52 -3.73 -1.61
CA LYS A 242 17.48 -4.53 -0.99
C LYS A 242 16.23 -3.69 -0.74
N ARG A 243 15.09 -4.37 -0.75
CA ARG A 243 13.80 -3.77 -0.39
C ARG A 243 13.09 -4.64 0.64
N ILE A 244 12.41 -4.01 1.58
CA ILE A 244 11.47 -4.67 2.48
C ILE A 244 10.06 -4.23 2.13
N GLY A 245 9.16 -5.20 1.93
CA GLY A 245 7.73 -4.95 1.73
C GLY A 245 6.97 -5.24 3.01
N THR A 246 6.52 -4.21 3.72
CA THR A 246 5.83 -4.33 5.02
C THR A 246 4.61 -3.44 5.11
N ARG A 247 3.62 -3.87 5.88
CA ARG A 247 2.48 -3.06 6.28
C ARG A 247 2.48 -2.75 7.78
N MET A 248 3.47 -3.25 8.54
CA MET A 248 3.53 -3.06 9.99
C MET A 248 3.51 -1.58 10.43
N PRO A 249 4.20 -0.63 9.76
CA PRO A 249 4.10 0.78 10.12
C PRO A 249 2.67 1.34 10.02
N VAL A 250 1.77 0.64 9.33
CA VAL A 250 0.34 0.99 9.16
C VAL A 250 -0.55 0.22 10.13
N THR A 251 -0.34 -1.10 10.25
CA THR A 251 -1.25 -2.01 10.97
C THR A 251 -0.80 -2.30 12.40
N LEU A 252 0.48 -2.04 12.71
CA LEU A 252 1.10 -2.26 14.01
C LEU A 252 2.38 -1.41 14.13
N PRO A 253 2.26 -0.06 14.18
CA PRO A 253 3.40 0.87 14.17
C PRO A 253 4.35 0.70 15.36
N GLN A 254 3.92 0.11 16.47
CA GLN A 254 4.73 -0.20 17.65
C GLN A 254 5.92 -1.10 17.32
N ARG A 255 5.86 -1.85 16.20
CA ARG A 255 6.99 -2.66 15.71
C ARG A 255 8.17 -1.82 15.25
N VAL A 256 7.94 -0.57 14.86
CA VAL A 256 9.02 0.32 14.47
C VAL A 256 9.63 0.93 15.73
N THR A 257 10.61 0.23 16.29
CA THR A 257 11.34 0.64 17.49
C THR A 257 12.67 1.32 17.12
N PRO A 258 13.29 2.07 18.04
CA PRO A 258 14.63 2.61 17.83
C PRO A 258 15.67 1.53 17.48
N GLU A 259 15.60 0.36 18.12
CA GLU A 259 16.52 -0.77 17.93
C GLU A 259 16.37 -1.34 16.51
N LEU A 260 15.12 -1.48 16.01
CA LEU A 260 14.87 -1.88 14.63
C LEU A 260 15.47 -0.86 13.66
N CYS A 261 15.25 0.43 13.87
CA CYS A 261 15.76 1.48 13.00
C CYS A 261 17.29 1.49 12.96
N GLU A 262 17.97 1.38 14.11
CA GLU A 262 19.44 1.32 14.18
C GLU A 262 20.00 0.03 13.54
N MET A 263 19.29 -1.09 13.64
CA MET A 263 19.65 -2.31 12.94
C MET A 263 19.53 -2.13 11.42
N LEU A 264 18.40 -1.67 10.93
CA LEU A 264 18.15 -1.48 9.50
C LEU A 264 19.12 -0.48 8.85
N LYS A 265 19.56 0.53 9.58
CA LYS A 265 20.53 1.54 9.14
C LYS A 265 21.88 0.96 8.73
N LYS A 266 22.26 -0.21 9.24
CA LYS A 266 23.52 -0.90 8.88
C LYS A 266 23.48 -1.48 7.46
N HIS A 267 22.31 -1.67 6.88
CA HIS A 267 22.09 -2.46 5.66
C HIS A 267 21.76 -1.60 4.42
N HIS A 268 22.25 -0.35 4.36
CA HIS A 268 22.10 0.46 3.15
C HIS A 268 22.92 -0.10 1.97
N PRO A 269 22.44 0.05 0.71
CA PRO A 269 21.18 0.65 0.27
C PRO A 269 19.96 -0.23 0.57
N LEU A 270 19.04 0.29 1.38
CA LEU A 270 17.79 -0.37 1.76
C LEU A 270 16.60 0.56 1.51
N PHE A 271 15.53 0.03 0.89
CA PHE A 271 14.28 0.73 0.63
C PHE A 271 13.13 0.03 1.33
N ILE A 272 12.13 0.75 1.82
CA ILE A 272 10.92 0.15 2.38
C ILE A 272 9.70 0.52 1.55
N ASN A 273 8.96 -0.52 1.13
CA ASN A 273 7.67 -0.39 0.46
C ASN A 273 6.55 -0.63 1.46
N LEU A 274 5.80 0.42 1.76
CA LEU A 274 4.66 0.44 2.66
C LEU A 274 3.34 0.19 1.91
N GLN A 275 2.27 -0.05 2.65
CA GLN A 275 0.93 -0.23 2.08
C GLN A 275 -0.13 0.52 2.90
N PHE A 276 -0.26 1.81 2.67
CA PHE A 276 -1.42 2.62 3.04
C PHE A 276 -2.45 2.57 1.92
N ASN A 277 -3.71 2.36 2.25
CA ASN A 277 -4.80 2.33 1.27
C ASN A 277 -5.85 3.42 1.51
N ASN A 278 -5.93 4.01 2.71
CA ASN A 278 -6.93 5.02 3.04
C ASN A 278 -6.33 6.14 3.90
N PRO A 279 -6.77 7.40 3.75
CA PRO A 279 -6.30 8.52 4.57
C PRO A 279 -6.43 8.30 6.08
N MET A 280 -7.44 7.54 6.53
CA MET A 280 -7.64 7.22 7.95
C MET A 280 -6.48 6.41 8.56
N GLU A 281 -5.71 5.69 7.75
CA GLU A 281 -4.52 4.94 8.18
C GLU A 281 -3.33 5.87 8.51
N VAL A 282 -3.36 7.13 8.06
CA VAL A 282 -2.36 8.13 8.40
C VAL A 282 -2.70 8.73 9.77
N SER A 283 -2.25 8.04 10.82
CA SER A 283 -2.43 8.37 12.24
C SER A 283 -1.17 8.98 12.85
N GLU A 284 -1.22 9.40 14.11
CA GLU A 284 -0.02 9.84 14.86
C GLU A 284 1.01 8.71 14.98
N ASP A 285 0.56 7.49 15.29
CA ASP A 285 1.44 6.33 15.48
C ASP A 285 2.10 5.91 14.16
N SER A 286 1.33 5.80 13.07
CA SER A 286 1.88 5.46 11.75
C SER A 286 2.81 6.55 11.21
N LYS A 287 2.51 7.83 11.45
CA LYS A 287 3.40 8.96 11.14
C LYS A 287 4.72 8.83 11.88
N LYS A 288 4.68 8.61 13.21
CA LYS A 288 5.89 8.42 14.03
C LYS A 288 6.75 7.27 13.51
N ALA A 289 6.14 6.13 13.19
CA ALA A 289 6.84 4.98 12.64
C ALA A 289 7.54 5.31 11.29
N CYS A 290 6.84 5.98 10.38
CA CYS A 290 7.41 6.40 9.10
C CYS A 290 8.54 7.42 9.28
N GLU A 291 8.38 8.39 10.19
CA GLU A 291 9.43 9.38 10.51
C GLU A 291 10.68 8.72 11.08
N MET A 292 10.55 7.72 11.96
CA MET A 292 11.70 6.99 12.51
C MET A 292 12.47 6.24 11.41
N LEU A 293 11.78 5.52 10.52
CA LEU A 293 12.40 4.83 9.38
C LEU A 293 13.08 5.84 8.42
N ALA A 294 12.41 6.94 8.11
CA ALA A 294 12.98 7.98 7.25
C ALA A 294 14.17 8.71 7.89
N ASN A 295 14.19 8.88 9.22
CA ASN A 295 15.33 9.43 9.97
C ASN A 295 16.51 8.45 10.01
N ALA A 296 16.27 7.15 9.91
CA ALA A 296 17.30 6.14 9.70
C ALA A 296 17.91 6.16 8.28
N GLY A 297 17.52 7.12 7.43
CA GLY A 297 18.03 7.27 6.07
C GLY A 297 17.35 6.33 5.05
N ILE A 298 16.25 5.66 5.41
CA ILE A 298 15.58 4.68 4.55
C ILE A 298 14.51 5.38 3.70
N PRO A 299 14.61 5.34 2.36
CA PRO A 299 13.57 5.83 1.47
C PRO A 299 12.29 5.00 1.59
N LEU A 300 11.13 5.68 1.73
CA LEU A 300 9.83 5.06 1.90
C LEU A 300 8.97 5.27 0.67
N GLY A 301 8.41 4.17 0.13
CA GLY A 301 7.48 4.17 -0.99
C GLY A 301 6.16 3.50 -0.63
N ASN A 302 5.02 4.06 -1.04
CA ASN A 302 3.71 3.46 -0.81
C ASN A 302 3.20 2.70 -2.03
N GLN A 303 2.73 1.49 -1.81
CA GLN A 303 2.12 0.62 -2.82
C GLN A 303 0.65 0.36 -2.43
N ALA A 304 -0.23 1.32 -2.72
CA ALA A 304 -1.67 1.16 -2.47
C ALA A 304 -2.28 0.09 -3.39
N VAL A 305 -3.34 -0.56 -2.93
CA VAL A 305 -4.23 -1.37 -3.78
C VAL A 305 -5.52 -0.60 -3.99
N LEU A 306 -5.99 -0.51 -5.23
CA LEU A 306 -7.29 0.09 -5.55
C LEU A 306 -8.41 -0.88 -5.14
N LEU A 307 -9.20 -0.47 -4.15
CA LEU A 307 -10.19 -1.30 -3.47
C LEU A 307 -11.55 -0.61 -3.45
N ARG A 308 -12.57 -1.30 -3.94
CA ARG A 308 -13.96 -0.81 -3.88
C ARG A 308 -14.39 -0.54 -2.44
N GLY A 309 -14.97 0.64 -2.20
CA GLY A 309 -15.45 1.08 -0.87
C GLY A 309 -14.35 1.53 0.08
N VAL A 310 -13.08 1.48 -0.33
CA VAL A 310 -11.93 1.90 0.50
C VAL A 310 -11.27 3.16 -0.06
N ASN A 311 -10.93 3.18 -1.33
CA ASN A 311 -10.18 4.27 -1.96
C ASN A 311 -10.49 4.44 -3.46
N ASP A 312 -11.61 3.93 -3.93
CA ASP A 312 -12.07 3.95 -5.32
C ASP A 312 -12.71 5.28 -5.76
N HIS A 313 -12.53 6.33 -4.95
CA HIS A 313 -12.95 7.68 -5.30
C HIS A 313 -11.71 8.57 -5.53
N PRO A 314 -11.64 9.35 -6.63
CA PRO A 314 -10.48 10.17 -6.97
C PRO A 314 -9.99 11.08 -5.84
N PHE A 315 -10.91 11.72 -5.10
CA PHE A 315 -10.55 12.63 -4.02
C PHE A 315 -10.04 11.93 -2.76
N VAL A 316 -10.50 10.69 -2.49
CA VAL A 316 -9.96 9.86 -1.40
C VAL A 316 -8.51 9.49 -1.71
N MET A 317 -8.25 8.98 -2.92
CA MET A 317 -6.89 8.64 -3.36
C MET A 317 -5.97 9.86 -3.41
N LYS A 318 -6.48 11.01 -3.88
CA LYS A 318 -5.73 12.27 -3.90
C LYS A 318 -5.35 12.72 -2.49
N LYS A 319 -6.30 12.68 -1.53
CA LYS A 319 -6.00 13.00 -0.12
C LYS A 319 -4.97 12.04 0.44
N LEU A 320 -5.11 10.74 0.21
CA LEU A 320 -4.10 9.75 0.64
C LEU A 320 -2.72 10.11 0.10
N CYS A 321 -2.58 10.33 -1.20
CA CYS A 321 -1.28 10.65 -1.82
C CYS A 321 -0.65 11.93 -1.25
N GLN A 322 -1.45 12.95 -0.92
CA GLN A 322 -0.98 14.19 -0.32
C GLN A 322 -0.57 13.99 1.15
N GLU A 323 -1.35 13.25 1.94
CA GLU A 323 -1.03 12.97 3.35
C GLU A 323 0.20 12.08 3.49
N LEU A 324 0.43 11.15 2.57
CA LEU A 324 1.65 10.33 2.53
C LEU A 324 2.91 11.19 2.41
N LEU A 325 2.91 12.22 1.56
CA LEU A 325 4.06 13.14 1.46
C LEU A 325 4.31 13.88 2.77
N ARG A 326 3.26 14.24 3.52
CA ARG A 326 3.39 14.91 4.82
C ARG A 326 4.09 14.06 5.87
N ILE A 327 4.02 12.73 5.74
CA ILE A 327 4.70 11.78 6.61
C ILE A 327 5.94 11.17 5.94
N ARG A 328 6.48 11.83 4.91
CA ARG A 328 7.72 11.47 4.19
C ARG A 328 7.67 10.11 3.47
N VAL A 329 6.48 9.70 3.04
CA VAL A 329 6.25 8.50 2.24
C VAL A 329 5.87 8.90 0.83
N ARG A 330 6.63 8.43 -0.17
CA ARG A 330 6.34 8.73 -1.58
C ARG A 330 5.28 7.78 -2.12
N PRO A 331 4.14 8.25 -2.67
CA PRO A 331 3.26 7.43 -3.49
C PRO A 331 4.04 6.80 -4.64
N TYR A 332 4.07 5.46 -4.70
CA TYR A 332 4.88 4.73 -5.68
C TYR A 332 4.01 4.00 -6.70
N TYR A 333 3.12 3.12 -6.23
CA TYR A 333 2.17 2.40 -7.07
C TYR A 333 0.75 2.46 -6.52
N ILE A 334 -0.23 2.43 -7.43
CA ILE A 334 -1.58 1.95 -7.18
C ILE A 334 -1.73 0.64 -7.95
N PHE A 335 -1.93 -0.47 -7.25
CA PHE A 335 -2.19 -1.75 -7.88
C PHE A 335 -3.67 -1.98 -8.07
N HIS A 336 -4.10 -2.36 -9.26
CA HIS A 336 -5.44 -2.90 -9.47
C HIS A 336 -5.62 -4.19 -8.66
N ALA A 337 -6.76 -4.35 -7.96
CA ALA A 337 -7.04 -5.53 -7.16
C ALA A 337 -7.06 -6.79 -8.02
N LYS A 338 -6.34 -7.82 -7.58
CA LYS A 338 -6.24 -9.09 -8.30
C LYS A 338 -7.48 -9.95 -8.06
N GLY A 339 -7.77 -10.84 -8.99
CA GLY A 339 -8.87 -11.79 -8.91
C GLY A 339 -8.55 -12.99 -8.01
N VAL A 340 -8.36 -12.76 -6.70
CA VAL A 340 -8.12 -13.82 -5.71
C VAL A 340 -9.45 -14.32 -5.15
N VAL A 341 -9.57 -15.62 -4.90
CA VAL A 341 -10.74 -16.22 -4.23
C VAL A 341 -11.01 -15.51 -2.90
N GLY A 342 -12.26 -15.12 -2.66
CA GLY A 342 -12.70 -14.41 -1.44
C GLY A 342 -12.37 -12.92 -1.41
N THR A 343 -11.82 -12.31 -2.48
CA THR A 343 -11.49 -10.88 -2.51
C THR A 343 -12.16 -10.11 -3.64
N LEU A 344 -12.98 -10.76 -4.46
CA LEU A 344 -13.54 -10.18 -5.71
C LEU A 344 -14.44 -8.97 -5.47
N HIS A 345 -15.06 -8.87 -4.31
CA HIS A 345 -15.90 -7.72 -3.92
C HIS A 345 -15.11 -6.40 -3.81
N PHE A 346 -13.78 -6.46 -3.66
CA PHE A 346 -12.90 -5.30 -3.69
C PHE A 346 -12.52 -4.83 -5.09
N ARG A 347 -12.79 -5.63 -6.12
CA ARG A 347 -12.35 -5.31 -7.48
C ARG A 347 -13.20 -4.18 -8.08
N THR A 348 -12.53 -3.20 -8.68
CA THR A 348 -13.14 -2.12 -9.47
C THR A 348 -12.99 -2.41 -10.96
N SER A 349 -13.58 -1.58 -11.83
CA SER A 349 -13.15 -1.49 -13.22
C SER A 349 -11.76 -0.81 -13.30
N VAL A 350 -11.06 -1.03 -14.41
CA VAL A 350 -9.79 -0.36 -14.70
C VAL A 350 -10.01 1.14 -14.90
N ASP A 351 -11.16 1.53 -15.44
CA ASP A 351 -11.54 2.92 -15.71
C ASP A 351 -11.51 3.79 -14.46
N ILE A 352 -11.92 3.25 -13.30
CA ILE A 352 -11.80 3.96 -12.00
C ILE A 352 -10.35 4.33 -11.70
N GLY A 353 -9.41 3.42 -11.97
CA GLY A 353 -7.98 3.71 -11.78
C GLY A 353 -7.46 4.77 -12.74
N ILE A 354 -7.91 4.75 -13.99
CA ILE A 354 -7.57 5.77 -15.01
C ILE A 354 -8.15 7.13 -14.61
N GLU A 355 -9.42 7.17 -14.17
CA GLU A 355 -10.07 8.38 -13.66
C GLU A 355 -9.33 8.98 -12.46
N ILE A 356 -8.90 8.16 -11.52
CA ILE A 356 -8.05 8.58 -10.40
C ILE A 356 -6.77 9.25 -10.91
N MET A 357 -6.10 8.65 -11.90
CA MET A 357 -4.87 9.22 -12.46
C MET A 357 -5.12 10.57 -13.16
N GLU A 358 -6.25 10.76 -13.83
CA GLU A 358 -6.65 12.04 -14.42
C GLU A 358 -6.88 13.12 -13.36
N HIS A 359 -7.47 12.77 -12.21
CA HIS A 359 -7.69 13.69 -11.09
C HIS A 359 -6.43 13.99 -10.25
N LEU A 360 -5.35 13.26 -10.48
CA LEU A 360 -4.05 13.52 -9.86
C LEU A 360 -3.16 14.39 -10.76
N ARG A 361 -3.04 14.06 -12.05
CA ARG A 361 -2.16 14.77 -12.96
C ARG A 361 -2.63 16.21 -13.21
N GLY A 362 -1.73 17.17 -12.99
CA GLY A 362 -2.03 18.60 -13.09
C GLY A 362 -2.73 19.19 -11.86
N TYR A 363 -3.30 18.36 -10.98
CA TYR A 363 -4.07 18.79 -9.80
C TYR A 363 -3.30 18.64 -8.49
N THR A 364 -2.12 18.05 -8.49
CA THR A 364 -1.23 17.92 -7.32
C THR A 364 0.23 17.84 -7.77
N SER A 365 1.17 17.88 -6.79
CA SER A 365 2.60 17.73 -7.09
C SER A 365 2.91 16.41 -7.79
N GLY A 366 3.85 16.41 -8.72
CA GLY A 366 4.37 15.20 -9.36
C GLY A 366 4.89 14.17 -8.36
N LEU A 367 5.38 14.61 -7.19
CA LEU A 367 5.81 13.71 -6.10
C LEU A 367 4.64 12.92 -5.49
N ALA A 368 3.41 13.45 -5.58
CA ALA A 368 2.19 12.81 -5.07
C ALA A 368 1.50 11.91 -6.10
N ILE A 369 2.08 11.72 -7.30
CA ILE A 369 1.45 10.97 -8.39
C ILE A 369 2.13 9.60 -8.51
N PRO A 370 1.45 8.51 -8.07
CA PRO A 370 1.94 7.13 -8.25
C PRO A 370 1.76 6.67 -9.70
N THR A 371 2.27 5.49 -10.02
CA THR A 371 1.92 4.78 -11.25
C THR A 371 0.79 3.81 -10.99
N PHE A 372 -0.30 3.88 -11.75
CA PHE A 372 -1.38 2.88 -11.71
C PHE A 372 -0.95 1.64 -12.51
N ILE A 373 -1.05 0.45 -11.89
CA ILE A 373 -0.48 -0.80 -12.39
C ILE A 373 -1.53 -1.91 -12.41
N ILE A 374 -1.65 -2.59 -13.54
CA ILE A 374 -2.22 -3.93 -13.62
C ILE A 374 -1.09 -4.94 -13.56
N ASN A 375 -1.18 -5.89 -12.61
CA ASN A 375 -0.33 -7.07 -12.67
C ASN A 375 -0.97 -8.05 -13.65
N ALA A 376 -0.35 -8.27 -14.79
CA ALA A 376 -0.84 -9.22 -15.77
C ALA A 376 -0.90 -10.63 -15.15
N PRO A 377 -1.99 -11.39 -15.37
CA PRO A 377 -2.15 -12.75 -14.85
C PRO A 377 -0.96 -13.64 -15.21
N GLU A 378 -0.83 -14.77 -14.49
CA GLU A 378 0.21 -15.78 -14.74
C GLU A 378 1.64 -15.25 -14.59
N GLY A 379 1.82 -14.18 -13.78
CA GLY A 379 3.17 -13.65 -13.54
C GLY A 379 3.79 -12.85 -14.67
N ARG A 380 3.01 -12.45 -15.70
CA ARG A 380 3.49 -11.72 -16.90
C ARG A 380 3.95 -10.28 -16.64
N GLY A 381 4.04 -9.86 -15.38
CA GLY A 381 4.64 -8.59 -14.98
C GLY A 381 3.65 -7.45 -14.74
N LYS A 382 4.23 -6.27 -14.50
CA LYS A 382 3.50 -5.03 -14.20
C LYS A 382 3.30 -4.21 -15.47
N THR A 383 2.04 -3.89 -15.80
CA THR A 383 1.70 -3.05 -16.94
C THR A 383 1.15 -1.72 -16.43
N PRO A 384 1.82 -0.58 -16.69
CA PRO A 384 1.30 0.74 -16.37
C PRO A 384 0.04 1.05 -17.17
N MET A 385 -0.98 1.58 -16.50
CA MET A 385 -2.19 2.09 -17.12
C MET A 385 -2.23 3.60 -16.93
N LEU A 386 -2.38 4.34 -18.01
CA LEU A 386 -2.39 5.79 -18.02
C LEU A 386 -3.61 6.29 -18.77
N PRO A 387 -4.10 7.51 -18.48
CA PRO A 387 -5.00 8.21 -19.38
C PRO A 387 -4.39 8.40 -20.77
N GLU A 388 -5.24 8.44 -21.78
CA GLU A 388 -4.79 8.68 -23.16
C GLU A 388 -4.34 10.13 -23.33
N TYR A 389 -3.03 10.35 -23.30
CA TYR A 389 -2.42 11.64 -23.54
C TYR A 389 -1.90 11.77 -24.98
N VAL A 390 -1.59 10.70 -25.65
CA VAL A 390 -1.21 10.67 -27.07
C VAL A 390 -2.44 10.36 -27.91
N ILE A 391 -2.90 11.32 -28.69
CA ILE A 391 -4.07 11.18 -29.56
C ILE A 391 -3.66 10.60 -30.92
N SER A 392 -2.58 11.12 -31.50
CA SER A 392 -2.01 10.59 -32.73
C SER A 392 -0.49 10.74 -32.76
N HIS A 393 0.17 9.87 -33.48
CA HIS A 393 1.62 9.84 -33.59
C HIS A 393 2.03 9.92 -35.06
N GLY A 394 2.58 11.07 -35.46
CA GLY A 394 3.17 11.30 -36.79
C GLY A 394 4.69 11.33 -36.75
N ARG A 395 5.31 11.39 -37.94
CA ARG A 395 6.76 11.45 -38.07
C ARG A 395 7.33 12.77 -37.54
N ASP A 396 6.68 13.87 -37.91
CA ASP A 396 7.17 15.23 -37.65
C ASP A 396 6.43 15.93 -36.51
N THR A 397 5.23 15.44 -36.17
CA THR A 397 4.37 15.99 -35.11
C THR A 397 3.67 14.86 -34.36
N ILE A 398 3.41 15.10 -33.09
CA ILE A 398 2.58 14.27 -32.25
C ILE A 398 1.41 15.12 -31.71
N THR A 399 0.19 14.60 -31.78
CA THR A 399 -0.97 15.27 -31.19
C THR A 399 -1.16 14.77 -29.76
N ILE A 400 -1.16 15.68 -28.80
CA ILE A 400 -1.30 15.34 -27.38
C ILE A 400 -2.51 16.04 -26.74
N ARG A 401 -3.11 15.37 -25.75
CA ARG A 401 -4.11 15.94 -24.85
C ARG A 401 -3.42 16.37 -23.55
N THR A 402 -3.49 17.65 -23.24
CA THR A 402 -2.96 18.17 -21.97
C THR A 402 -3.83 17.74 -20.79
N TRP A 403 -3.33 17.94 -19.56
CA TRP A 403 -4.09 17.65 -18.33
C TRP A 403 -5.38 18.52 -18.22
N GLU A 404 -5.45 19.65 -18.94
CA GLU A 404 -6.64 20.49 -19.01
C GLU A 404 -7.64 20.05 -20.08
N GLY A 405 -7.32 18.99 -20.84
CA GLY A 405 -8.13 18.50 -21.95
C GLY A 405 -7.91 19.22 -23.27
N GLN A 406 -6.94 20.15 -23.36
CA GLN A 406 -6.62 20.82 -24.62
C GLN A 406 -5.86 19.85 -25.53
N ILE A 407 -6.23 19.83 -26.81
CA ILE A 407 -5.53 19.05 -27.85
C ILE A 407 -4.59 20.01 -28.59
N ILE A 408 -3.32 19.66 -28.60
CA ILE A 408 -2.26 20.45 -29.24
C ILE A 408 -1.37 19.57 -30.10
N GLU A 409 -0.82 20.15 -31.17
CA GLU A 409 0.27 19.57 -31.94
C GLU A 409 1.60 19.94 -31.28
N TYR A 410 2.48 18.97 -31.16
CA TYR A 410 3.81 19.13 -30.59
C TYR A 410 4.86 18.59 -31.58
N PRO A 411 5.96 19.33 -31.81
CA PRO A 411 7.04 18.87 -32.73
C PRO A 411 7.62 17.53 -32.27
N ASN A 412 7.78 16.58 -33.20
CA ASN A 412 8.33 15.25 -33.00
C ASN A 412 9.52 15.00 -33.93
N LYS A 413 10.42 16.01 -34.01
CA LYS A 413 11.65 15.93 -34.81
C LYS A 413 12.87 16.01 -33.92
N ASP A 414 13.90 15.28 -34.27
CA ASP A 414 15.22 15.48 -33.69
C ASP A 414 15.74 16.88 -33.99
N ALA A 415 16.55 17.42 -33.11
CA ALA A 415 17.27 18.65 -33.40
C ALA A 415 18.26 18.40 -34.58
N ASP A 416 18.22 19.29 -35.59
CA ASP A 416 19.16 19.22 -36.71
C ASP A 416 20.53 19.78 -36.26
N ILE A 417 21.22 18.95 -35.45
CA ILE A 417 22.54 19.28 -34.90
C ILE A 417 23.59 18.41 -35.61
N GLN A 418 24.44 19.01 -36.38
CA GLN A 418 25.67 18.36 -36.88
C GLN A 418 26.73 18.52 -35.79
N TYR A 419 27.16 17.41 -35.21
CA TYR A 419 28.34 17.38 -34.35
C TYR A 419 29.56 17.37 -35.27
N GLU A 420 30.32 18.48 -35.28
CA GLU A 420 31.61 18.57 -35.99
C GLU A 420 32.67 17.71 -35.25
#